data_0c2e47f9a55251cfecf22ef79bfdcd63
#
_entry.id   0c2e47f9a55251cfecf22ef79bfdcd63
#
_cell.length_a   1.000
_cell.length_b   1.000
_cell.length_c   1.000
_cell.angle_alpha   90.00
_cell.angle_beta   90.00
_cell.angle_gamma   90.00
#
_symmetry.space_group_name_H-M   'P 1'
#
loop_
_entity.id
_entity.type
_entity.pdbx_description
1 polymer ?
#
loop_
_entity_poly.entity_id
_entity_poly.type
_entity_poly.pdbx_seq_one_letter_code
_entity_poly.pdbx_strand_id
1 'polypeptide(L)'
;MKKLLMSLLLIFCIGCTFTLLNETNINVSAKSKKETIMIDAGHGGYDVGAESNYGDYEKDINLDIALLIGKQLKSYGYNVVYTRTSDSVSWSNDNTEDLQMRCDLAKKKNADLFVSIHLNSSEYDASGYEIYCDFTNKNTVKLSNSILDQLDKLDYSSNRGLLDTNETPLYVVAKNKVDAILIEAGFISDDSDLYYLKNYT
;
A
#
# COMPACT_ATOMS: atom_id res chain seq x y z
N MET A 1 -11.20 -11.70 11.85
CA MET A 1 -11.55 -10.63 10.92
C MET A 1 -11.06 -9.22 11.29
N LYS A 2 -10.23 -9.00 12.31
CA LYS A 2 -9.82 -7.62 12.73
C LYS A 2 -8.31 -7.42 12.89
N LYS A 3 -7.49 -8.45 12.80
CA LYS A 3 -6.07 -8.37 13.21
C LYS A 3 -5.14 -7.78 12.16
N LEU A 4 -5.19 -8.20 10.90
CA LEU A 4 -4.36 -7.64 9.82
C LEU A 4 -4.69 -6.17 9.60
N LEU A 5 -5.97 -5.85 9.54
CA LEU A 5 -6.46 -4.49 9.39
C LEU A 5 -6.02 -3.58 10.54
N MET A 6 -6.10 -4.05 11.78
CA MET A 6 -5.66 -3.29 12.96
C MET A 6 -4.15 -3.06 12.97
N SER A 7 -3.35 -3.97 12.45
CA SER A 7 -1.88 -3.85 12.48
C SER A 7 -1.37 -2.89 11.43
N LEU A 8 -1.81 -2.97 10.20
CA LEU A 8 -1.53 -1.95 9.16
C LEU A 8 -1.94 -0.54 9.61
N LEU A 9 -2.90 -0.45 10.51
CA LEU A 9 -3.50 0.79 11.01
C LEU A 9 -2.82 1.46 12.17
N LEU A 10 -2.31 0.71 13.11
CA LEU A 10 -1.56 1.26 14.25
C LEU A 10 -0.32 2.04 13.75
N ILE A 11 0.16 1.73 12.55
CA ILE A 11 1.37 2.33 11.98
C ILE A 11 1.14 3.70 11.40
N PHE A 12 0.03 3.88 10.68
CA PHE A 12 -0.30 5.20 10.14
C PHE A 12 -0.50 6.23 11.24
N CYS A 13 -1.01 5.82 12.42
CA CYS A 13 -1.15 6.71 13.57
C CYS A 13 0.18 7.05 14.24
N ILE A 14 1.18 6.16 14.22
CA ILE A 14 2.47 6.39 14.89
C ILE A 14 3.43 7.18 13.99
N GLY A 15 3.35 6.99 12.67
CA GLY A 15 4.21 7.68 11.70
C GLY A 15 3.93 9.18 11.57
N CYS A 16 2.67 9.58 11.65
CA CYS A 16 2.24 10.97 11.46
C CYS A 16 2.28 11.85 12.72
N THR A 17 2.44 11.27 13.92
CA THR A 17 2.52 12.07 15.17
C THR A 17 3.92 12.62 15.47
N PHE A 18 4.92 12.35 14.63
CA PHE A 18 6.32 12.67 14.95
C PHE A 18 6.78 14.07 14.56
N THR A 19 5.92 14.94 14.04
CA THR A 19 6.26 16.37 13.80
C THR A 19 5.85 17.31 14.93
N LEU A 20 5.32 16.84 16.07
CA LEU A 20 4.75 17.68 17.12
C LEU A 20 5.39 17.55 18.51
N LEU A 21 6.66 17.12 18.61
CA LEU A 21 7.39 17.22 19.88
C LEU A 21 8.60 18.15 19.75
N ASN A 22 8.36 19.42 19.53
CA ASN A 22 9.22 20.48 20.03
C ASN A 22 8.32 21.50 20.73
N GLU A 23 8.48 21.52 22.04
CA GLU A 23 7.73 22.40 22.92
C GLU A 23 8.05 23.89 22.64
N THR A 24 7.03 24.64 22.27
CA THR A 24 6.81 25.99 22.84
C THR A 24 5.32 26.30 22.70
N ASN A 25 4.71 26.71 23.80
CA ASN A 25 3.33 27.15 23.91
C ASN A 25 3.02 28.26 22.89
N ILE A 26 2.33 27.89 21.81
CA ILE A 26 1.60 28.85 20.99
C ILE A 26 0.20 28.28 20.78
N ASN A 27 -0.80 28.87 21.42
CA ASN A 27 -2.19 28.71 21.12
C ASN A 27 -2.46 29.22 19.70
N VAL A 28 -2.36 28.36 18.71
CA VAL A 28 -2.90 28.63 17.38
C VAL A 28 -3.78 27.43 17.03
N SER A 29 -5.07 27.62 17.14
CA SER A 29 -6.10 26.75 16.55
C SER A 29 -6.03 26.85 15.02
N ALA A 30 -4.93 26.43 14.45
CA ALA A 30 -4.86 26.12 13.04
C ALA A 30 -5.41 24.68 12.91
N LYS A 31 -6.57 24.55 12.30
CA LYS A 31 -7.12 23.26 11.86
C LYS A 31 -6.05 22.64 10.96
N SER A 32 -5.28 21.68 11.48
CA SER A 32 -4.22 21.03 10.70
C SER A 32 -4.84 20.46 9.43
N LYS A 33 -4.24 20.76 8.29
CA LYS A 33 -4.65 20.16 7.01
C LYS A 33 -4.63 18.64 7.20
N LYS A 34 -5.73 17.97 6.94
CA LYS A 34 -5.75 16.50 6.94
C LYS A 34 -4.84 15.98 5.83
N GLU A 35 -3.95 15.09 6.18
CA GLU A 35 -3.11 14.42 5.18
C GLU A 35 -3.97 13.59 4.21
N THR A 36 -3.60 13.66 2.94
CA THR A 36 -4.26 12.93 1.86
C THR A 36 -3.43 11.71 1.49
N ILE A 37 -4.01 10.54 1.68
CA ILE A 37 -3.37 9.26 1.33
C ILE A 37 -4.06 8.72 0.09
N MET A 38 -3.30 8.46 -0.96
CA MET A 38 -3.77 7.72 -2.12
C MET A 38 -3.49 6.24 -1.92
N ILE A 39 -4.55 5.42 -1.97
CA ILE A 39 -4.44 3.98 -2.01
C ILE A 39 -4.60 3.52 -3.46
N ASP A 40 -3.60 2.84 -3.94
CA ASP A 40 -3.58 2.22 -5.26
C ASP A 40 -3.83 0.73 -5.10
N ALA A 41 -4.95 0.26 -5.66
CA ALA A 41 -5.19 -1.17 -5.81
C ALA A 41 -4.52 -1.62 -7.11
N GLY A 42 -3.42 -2.35 -6.99
CA GLY A 42 -2.64 -2.84 -8.13
C GLY A 42 -3.50 -3.56 -9.15
N HIS A 43 -3.10 -3.51 -10.44
CA HIS A 43 -3.83 -4.10 -11.55
C HIS A 43 -5.26 -3.54 -11.71
N GLY A 44 -6.14 -4.23 -12.46
CA GLY A 44 -7.54 -3.85 -12.63
C GLY A 44 -8.00 -3.85 -14.09
N GLY A 45 -9.28 -4.08 -14.31
CA GLY A 45 -9.86 -4.14 -15.65
C GLY A 45 -9.24 -5.26 -16.49
N TYR A 46 -8.55 -4.89 -17.56
CA TYR A 46 -7.88 -5.82 -18.48
C TYR A 46 -6.69 -6.54 -17.83
N ASP A 47 -6.00 -5.88 -16.93
CA ASP A 47 -4.84 -6.41 -16.22
C ASP A 47 -5.29 -7.16 -14.96
N VAL A 48 -5.24 -8.48 -15.01
CA VAL A 48 -5.66 -9.34 -13.90
C VAL A 48 -4.58 -9.51 -12.82
N GLY A 49 -3.32 -9.11 -13.12
CA GLY A 49 -2.17 -9.46 -12.29
C GLY A 49 -1.86 -10.95 -12.34
N ALA A 50 -1.31 -11.47 -11.28
CA ALA A 50 -1.09 -12.91 -11.11
C ALA A 50 -2.41 -13.64 -10.83
N GLU A 51 -2.42 -14.95 -11.13
CA GLU A 51 -3.55 -15.85 -10.88
C GLU A 51 -3.12 -16.97 -9.93
N SER A 52 -3.96 -17.25 -8.93
CA SER A 52 -3.73 -18.37 -8.02
C SER A 52 -4.02 -19.71 -8.67
N ASN A 53 -3.55 -20.81 -8.04
CA ASN A 53 -3.89 -22.17 -8.44
C ASN A 53 -5.40 -22.48 -8.38
N TYR A 54 -6.20 -21.60 -7.80
CA TYR A 54 -7.64 -21.75 -7.60
C TYR A 54 -8.48 -20.82 -8.47
N GLY A 55 -7.83 -20.01 -9.35
CA GLY A 55 -8.50 -19.06 -10.24
C GLY A 55 -8.82 -17.71 -9.60
N ASP A 56 -8.20 -17.37 -8.47
CA ASP A 56 -8.31 -16.03 -7.91
C ASP A 56 -7.36 -15.08 -8.64
N TYR A 57 -7.81 -13.90 -8.98
CA TYR A 57 -6.98 -12.86 -9.59
C TYR A 57 -6.42 -11.89 -8.55
N GLU A 58 -5.17 -11.54 -8.71
CA GLU A 58 -4.48 -10.57 -7.84
C GLU A 58 -5.23 -9.24 -7.77
N LYS A 59 -5.72 -8.72 -8.91
CA LYS A 59 -6.48 -7.47 -8.96
C LYS A 59 -7.67 -7.42 -8.00
N ASP A 60 -8.36 -8.55 -7.80
CA ASP A 60 -9.56 -8.59 -6.97
C ASP A 60 -9.19 -8.54 -5.49
N ILE A 61 -8.17 -9.29 -5.08
CA ILE A 61 -7.67 -9.30 -3.71
C ILE A 61 -7.04 -7.94 -3.36
N ASN A 62 -6.26 -7.35 -4.28
CA ASN A 62 -5.70 -6.01 -4.11
C ASN A 62 -6.79 -4.95 -3.88
N LEU A 63 -7.90 -5.05 -4.61
CA LEU A 63 -9.02 -4.12 -4.46
C LEU A 63 -9.67 -4.26 -3.07
N ASP A 64 -9.92 -5.48 -2.64
CA ASP A 64 -10.53 -5.75 -1.33
C ASP A 64 -9.66 -5.21 -0.20
N ILE A 65 -8.35 -5.50 -0.22
CA ILE A 65 -7.39 -5.00 0.76
C ILE A 65 -7.34 -3.46 0.74
N ALA A 66 -7.23 -2.85 -0.45
CA ALA A 66 -7.15 -1.40 -0.61
C ALA A 66 -8.39 -0.68 -0.05
N LEU A 67 -9.58 -1.22 -0.31
CA LEU A 67 -10.85 -0.65 0.20
C LEU A 67 -10.95 -0.76 1.72
N LEU A 68 -10.50 -1.87 2.30
CA LEU A 68 -10.47 -2.07 3.74
C LEU A 68 -9.49 -1.12 4.43
N ILE A 69 -8.26 -1.02 3.93
CA ILE A 69 -7.25 -0.07 4.43
C ILE A 69 -7.80 1.34 4.38
N GLY A 70 -8.32 1.75 3.23
CA GLY A 70 -8.81 3.11 3.07
C GLY A 70 -10.04 3.43 3.92
N LYS A 71 -10.97 2.48 4.12
CA LYS A 71 -12.09 2.62 5.08
C LYS A 71 -11.59 2.93 6.47
N GLN A 72 -10.56 2.25 6.86
CA GLN A 72 -10.01 2.37 8.17
C GLN A 72 -9.22 3.68 8.36
N LEU A 73 -8.37 4.06 7.39
CA LEU A 73 -7.67 5.33 7.41
C LEU A 73 -8.65 6.51 7.51
N LYS A 74 -9.79 6.44 6.80
CA LYS A 74 -10.88 7.43 6.95
C LYS A 74 -11.41 7.49 8.38
N SER A 75 -11.54 6.37 9.07
CA SER A 75 -12.00 6.33 10.46
C SER A 75 -11.04 6.99 11.45
N TYR A 76 -9.74 7.06 11.09
CA TYR A 76 -8.71 7.80 11.83
C TYR A 76 -8.58 9.26 11.41
N GLY A 77 -9.40 9.70 10.46
CA GLY A 77 -9.49 11.10 10.09
C GLY A 77 -8.64 11.52 8.91
N TYR A 78 -7.94 10.61 8.24
CA TYR A 78 -7.22 10.90 7.01
C TYR A 78 -8.18 11.21 5.86
N ASN A 79 -7.73 12.02 4.90
CA ASN A 79 -8.38 12.13 3.61
C ASN A 79 -7.86 11.00 2.72
N VAL A 80 -8.74 10.10 2.27
CA VAL A 80 -8.35 8.93 1.46
C VAL A 80 -8.96 9.03 0.08
N VAL A 81 -8.09 8.92 -0.91
CA VAL A 81 -8.43 8.84 -2.34
C VAL A 81 -7.90 7.50 -2.89
N TYR A 82 -8.46 7.05 -4.00
CA TYR A 82 -8.10 5.77 -4.59
C TYR A 82 -7.80 5.93 -6.06
N THR A 83 -6.96 5.07 -6.62
CA THR A 83 -6.80 4.93 -8.07
C THR A 83 -8.04 4.30 -8.68
N ARG A 84 -8.60 3.27 -8.03
CA ARG A 84 -9.87 2.63 -8.38
C ARG A 84 -10.62 2.17 -7.13
N THR A 85 -11.93 2.01 -7.25
CA THR A 85 -12.82 1.48 -6.19
C THR A 85 -13.71 0.35 -6.71
N SER A 86 -13.45 -0.10 -7.93
CA SER A 86 -14.11 -1.25 -8.58
C SER A 86 -13.16 -1.81 -9.63
N ASP A 87 -13.55 -2.92 -10.26
CA ASP A 87 -12.82 -3.47 -11.41
C ASP A 87 -13.19 -2.79 -12.74
N SER A 88 -14.23 -1.98 -12.77
CA SER A 88 -14.58 -1.17 -13.95
C SER A 88 -13.68 0.08 -14.01
N VAL A 89 -12.65 -0.01 -14.81
CA VAL A 89 -11.66 1.07 -15.00
C VAL A 89 -11.71 1.59 -16.44
N SER A 90 -11.35 2.86 -16.63
CA SER A 90 -11.36 3.53 -17.92
C SER A 90 -9.97 3.99 -18.36
N TRP A 91 -8.93 3.44 -17.77
CA TRP A 91 -7.56 3.74 -18.17
C TRP A 91 -7.09 2.91 -19.37
N SER A 92 -5.89 3.22 -19.88
CA SER A 92 -5.33 2.59 -21.06
C SER A 92 -5.03 1.11 -20.83
N ASN A 93 -5.11 0.33 -21.91
CA ASN A 93 -4.60 -1.04 -21.94
C ASN A 93 -3.08 -1.09 -22.21
N ASP A 94 -2.43 0.05 -22.39
CA ASP A 94 -0.97 0.14 -22.39
C ASP A 94 -0.47 0.22 -20.95
N ASN A 95 0.38 -0.72 -20.58
CA ASN A 95 0.87 -0.85 -19.21
C ASN A 95 1.63 0.40 -18.73
N THR A 96 2.40 1.04 -19.63
CA THR A 96 3.17 2.24 -19.26
C THR A 96 2.24 3.42 -19.02
N GLU A 97 1.23 3.59 -19.87
CA GLU A 97 0.23 4.66 -19.73
C GLU A 97 -0.63 4.47 -18.47
N ASP A 98 -1.02 3.23 -18.16
CA ASP A 98 -1.73 2.89 -16.91
C ASP A 98 -0.88 3.29 -15.68
N LEU A 99 0.35 2.81 -15.59
CA LEU A 99 1.23 3.12 -14.46
C LEU A 99 1.50 4.64 -14.35
N GLN A 100 1.68 5.34 -15.46
CA GLN A 100 1.84 6.79 -15.47
C GLN A 100 0.58 7.50 -14.96
N MET A 101 -0.60 7.04 -15.38
CA MET A 101 -1.88 7.61 -14.94
C MET A 101 -2.07 7.50 -13.43
N ARG A 102 -1.67 6.38 -12.82
CA ARG A 102 -1.71 6.19 -11.35
C ARG A 102 -0.85 7.23 -10.64
N CYS A 103 0.38 7.46 -11.11
CA CYS A 103 1.27 8.50 -10.59
C CYS A 103 0.70 9.91 -10.77
N ASP A 104 0.16 10.21 -11.95
CA ASP A 104 -0.44 11.51 -12.27
C ASP A 104 -1.68 11.79 -11.43
N LEU A 105 -2.47 10.75 -11.13
CA LEU A 105 -3.63 10.86 -10.27
C LEU A 105 -3.22 11.22 -8.84
N ALA A 106 -2.15 10.63 -8.29
CA ALA A 106 -1.62 10.98 -6.98
C ALA A 106 -1.26 12.47 -6.91
N LYS A 107 -0.53 12.96 -7.90
CA LYS A 107 -0.18 14.37 -8.03
C LYS A 107 -1.43 15.26 -8.17
N LYS A 108 -2.37 14.91 -9.05
CA LYS A 108 -3.62 15.66 -9.30
C LYS A 108 -4.50 15.77 -8.05
N LYS A 109 -4.50 14.74 -7.22
CA LYS A 109 -5.26 14.71 -5.95
C LYS A 109 -4.52 15.37 -4.79
N ASN A 110 -3.31 15.90 -5.02
CA ASN A 110 -2.42 16.43 -3.99
C ASN A 110 -2.24 15.44 -2.84
N ALA A 111 -2.00 14.18 -3.16
CA ALA A 111 -1.69 13.17 -2.17
C ALA A 111 -0.38 13.52 -1.46
N ASP A 112 -0.36 13.33 -0.15
CA ASP A 112 0.84 13.49 0.67
C ASP A 112 1.61 12.15 0.71
N LEU A 113 0.91 11.02 0.48
CA LEU A 113 1.47 9.67 0.39
C LEU A 113 0.71 8.82 -0.62
N PHE A 114 1.43 8.00 -1.37
CA PHE A 114 0.90 6.97 -2.27
C PHE A 114 1.27 5.59 -1.75
N VAL A 115 0.28 4.72 -1.60
CA VAL A 115 0.45 3.34 -1.13
C VAL A 115 -0.16 2.40 -2.14
N SER A 116 0.68 1.65 -2.85
CA SER A 116 0.26 0.60 -3.78
C SER A 116 0.16 -0.74 -3.06
N ILE A 117 -0.88 -1.50 -3.36
CA ILE A 117 -1.16 -2.81 -2.77
C ILE A 117 -1.11 -3.86 -3.87
N HIS A 118 -0.27 -4.86 -3.68
CA HIS A 118 0.00 -5.96 -4.59
C HIS A 118 0.12 -7.30 -3.86
N LEU A 119 0.10 -8.37 -4.62
CA LEU A 119 0.49 -9.71 -4.21
C LEU A 119 1.58 -10.24 -5.13
N ASN A 120 2.61 -10.77 -4.53
CA ASN A 120 3.70 -11.41 -5.25
C ASN A 120 3.26 -12.77 -5.85
N SER A 121 4.03 -13.27 -6.80
CA SER A 121 3.84 -14.60 -7.37
C SER A 121 5.18 -15.25 -7.71
N SER A 122 5.25 -16.56 -7.61
CA SER A 122 6.45 -17.33 -7.95
C SER A 122 6.07 -18.70 -8.51
N GLU A 123 6.86 -19.19 -9.48
CA GLU A 123 6.81 -20.59 -9.93
C GLU A 123 7.52 -21.55 -8.95
N TYR A 124 8.27 -21.01 -8.00
CA TYR A 124 8.96 -21.76 -6.96
C TYR A 124 8.22 -21.61 -5.64
N ASP A 125 8.54 -22.49 -4.69
CA ASP A 125 8.05 -22.40 -3.32
C ASP A 125 8.55 -21.10 -2.67
N ALA A 126 7.65 -20.12 -2.53
CA ALA A 126 7.92 -18.81 -1.99
C ALA A 126 6.69 -18.23 -1.30
N SER A 127 6.90 -17.64 -0.12
CA SER A 127 5.87 -16.97 0.67
C SER A 127 6.45 -15.73 1.35
N GLY A 128 5.59 -14.91 1.92
CA GLY A 128 6.04 -13.76 2.70
C GLY A 128 5.59 -12.42 2.11
N TYR A 129 5.76 -11.40 2.90
CA TYR A 129 5.46 -10.02 2.54
C TYR A 129 6.74 -9.19 2.47
N GLU A 130 6.74 -8.19 1.59
CA GLU A 130 7.85 -7.28 1.36
C GLU A 130 7.34 -5.88 1.00
N ILE A 131 8.18 -4.87 1.17
CA ILE A 131 7.80 -3.50 0.83
C ILE A 131 8.90 -2.87 -0.03
N TYR A 132 8.48 -2.24 -1.11
CA TYR A 132 9.36 -1.47 -1.97
C TYR A 132 9.23 0.02 -1.65
N CYS A 133 10.36 0.70 -1.45
CA CYS A 133 10.44 2.15 -1.28
C CYS A 133 11.77 2.71 -1.78
N ASP A 134 11.87 4.01 -1.95
CA ASP A 134 13.13 4.69 -2.25
C ASP A 134 13.95 4.84 -0.95
N PHE A 135 15.12 4.19 -0.87
CA PHE A 135 15.98 4.22 0.31
C PHE A 135 16.63 5.58 0.56
N THR A 136 16.60 6.47 -0.42
CA THR A 136 17.04 7.87 -0.21
C THR A 136 15.98 8.70 0.52
N ASN A 137 14.72 8.25 0.53
CA ASN A 137 13.62 8.89 1.24
C ASN A 137 13.44 8.30 2.66
N LYS A 138 13.99 8.99 3.64
CA LYS A 138 13.95 8.53 5.04
C LYS A 138 12.54 8.37 5.61
N ASN A 139 11.55 9.12 5.10
CA ASN A 139 10.18 9.05 5.58
C ASN A 139 9.52 7.75 5.13
N THR A 140 9.65 7.40 3.85
CA THR A 140 9.09 6.15 3.32
C THR A 140 9.79 4.93 3.91
N VAL A 141 11.12 4.97 4.09
CA VAL A 141 11.88 3.90 4.78
C VAL A 141 11.37 3.69 6.21
N LYS A 142 11.21 4.78 6.98
CA LYS A 142 10.71 4.70 8.35
C LYS A 142 9.28 4.15 8.41
N LEU A 143 8.41 4.63 7.53
CA LEU A 143 7.03 4.14 7.41
C LEU A 143 7.02 2.64 7.08
N SER A 144 7.77 2.23 6.06
CA SER A 144 7.82 0.85 5.62
C SER A 144 8.33 -0.10 6.70
N ASN A 145 9.39 0.27 7.43
CA ASN A 145 9.84 -0.52 8.58
C ASN A 145 8.76 -0.64 9.66
N SER A 146 8.05 0.46 9.95
CA SER A 146 6.94 0.42 10.92
C SER A 146 5.81 -0.49 10.46
N ILE A 147 5.54 -0.59 9.15
CA ILE A 147 4.56 -1.51 8.58
C ILE A 147 5.05 -2.96 8.76
N LEU A 148 6.29 -3.27 8.39
CA LEU A 148 6.87 -4.59 8.58
C LEU A 148 6.82 -5.04 10.04
N ASP A 149 7.22 -4.18 10.98
CA ASP A 149 7.16 -4.46 12.43
C ASP A 149 5.75 -4.84 12.93
N GLN A 150 4.71 -4.37 12.26
CA GLN A 150 3.33 -4.75 12.63
C GLN A 150 2.87 -6.00 11.90
N LEU A 151 3.27 -6.18 10.63
CA LEU A 151 3.00 -7.43 9.92
C LEU A 151 3.66 -8.61 10.63
N ASP A 152 4.88 -8.45 11.15
CA ASP A 152 5.59 -9.45 11.97
C ASP A 152 4.75 -9.91 13.18
N LYS A 153 4.01 -9.02 13.82
CA LYS A 153 3.15 -9.36 14.98
C LYS A 153 1.93 -10.19 14.61
N LEU A 154 1.59 -10.25 13.32
CA LEU A 154 0.47 -11.07 12.85
C LEU A 154 0.87 -12.54 12.67
N ASP A 155 2.16 -12.80 12.46
CA ASP A 155 2.75 -14.14 12.34
C ASP A 155 2.01 -15.03 11.31
N TYR A 156 1.60 -14.41 10.19
CA TYR A 156 0.88 -15.14 9.14
C TYR A 156 1.79 -15.62 8.02
N SER A 157 2.92 -14.96 7.81
CA SER A 157 3.89 -15.29 6.78
C SER A 157 5.26 -14.70 7.10
N SER A 158 6.24 -14.94 6.24
CA SER A 158 7.63 -14.53 6.44
C SER A 158 7.84 -13.06 6.07
N ASN A 159 8.57 -12.32 6.91
CA ASN A 159 9.05 -10.98 6.58
C ASN A 159 10.26 -11.08 5.63
N ARG A 160 10.09 -10.62 4.40
CA ARG A 160 11.14 -10.58 3.37
C ARG A 160 11.89 -9.25 3.35
N GLY A 161 11.43 -8.26 4.12
CA GLY A 161 12.10 -6.99 4.34
C GLY A 161 11.74 -5.88 3.36
N LEU A 162 12.62 -4.87 3.33
CA LEU A 162 12.53 -3.73 2.42
C LEU A 162 13.38 -3.96 1.19
N LEU A 163 12.89 -3.48 0.04
CA LEU A 163 13.57 -3.51 -1.24
C LEU A 163 13.69 -2.07 -1.79
N ASP A 164 14.90 -1.74 -2.26
CA ASP A 164 15.17 -0.41 -2.80
C ASP A 164 14.71 -0.31 -4.26
N THR A 165 13.84 0.65 -4.54
CA THR A 165 13.38 0.91 -5.91
C THR A 165 14.47 1.55 -6.80
N ASN A 166 15.61 1.93 -6.25
CA ASN A 166 16.77 2.31 -7.04
C ASN A 166 17.52 1.09 -7.60
N GLU A 167 17.40 -0.08 -6.95
CA GLU A 167 17.97 -1.35 -7.42
C GLU A 167 16.94 -2.17 -8.21
N THR A 168 15.69 -2.18 -7.76
CA THR A 168 14.56 -2.88 -8.41
C THR A 168 13.46 -1.87 -8.72
N PRO A 169 13.52 -1.17 -9.86
CA PRO A 169 12.58 -0.09 -10.17
C PRO A 169 11.16 -0.60 -10.37
N LEU A 170 10.26 -0.22 -9.48
CA LEU A 170 8.81 -0.34 -9.66
C LEU A 170 8.26 1.03 -10.06
N TYR A 171 7.61 1.09 -11.23
CA TYR A 171 7.23 2.34 -11.88
C TYR A 171 6.46 3.28 -10.94
N VAL A 172 5.42 2.77 -10.29
CA VAL A 172 4.52 3.57 -9.44
C VAL A 172 5.19 4.13 -8.18
N VAL A 173 6.35 3.58 -7.78
CA VAL A 173 7.18 4.15 -6.72
C VAL A 173 8.28 5.01 -7.31
N ALA A 174 9.09 4.46 -8.22
CA ALA A 174 10.28 5.12 -8.75
C ALA A 174 9.98 6.38 -9.60
N LYS A 175 8.80 6.47 -10.24
CA LYS A 175 8.37 7.60 -11.07
C LYS A 175 7.33 8.49 -10.40
N ASN A 176 6.87 8.15 -9.21
CA ASN A 176 5.92 8.98 -8.48
C ASN A 176 6.51 10.36 -8.14
N LYS A 177 5.66 11.35 -8.00
CA LYS A 177 6.03 12.72 -7.63
C LYS A 177 5.65 13.07 -6.18
N VAL A 178 5.07 12.10 -5.49
CA VAL A 178 4.77 12.15 -4.06
C VAL A 178 5.48 10.99 -3.36
N ASP A 179 5.62 11.06 -2.05
CA ASP A 179 6.15 9.94 -1.27
C ASP A 179 5.37 8.67 -1.57
N ALA A 180 6.05 7.58 -1.94
CA ALA A 180 5.40 6.37 -2.43
C ALA A 180 6.04 5.10 -1.86
N ILE A 181 5.20 4.11 -1.57
CA ILE A 181 5.59 2.75 -1.22
C ILE A 181 4.71 1.75 -1.97
N LEU A 182 5.22 0.54 -2.20
CA LEU A 182 4.44 -0.59 -2.70
C LEU A 182 4.60 -1.75 -1.72
N ILE A 183 3.47 -2.35 -1.36
CA ILE A 183 3.40 -3.46 -0.42
C ILE A 183 2.99 -4.72 -1.19
N GLU A 184 3.88 -5.70 -1.23
CA GLU A 184 3.55 -7.07 -1.57
C GLU A 184 3.07 -7.75 -0.29
N ALA A 185 1.75 -7.93 -0.16
CA ALA A 185 1.14 -8.38 1.10
C ALA A 185 1.27 -9.90 1.34
N GLY A 186 1.76 -10.64 0.39
CA GLY A 186 1.97 -12.09 0.41
C GLY A 186 2.06 -12.63 -1.00
N PHE A 187 2.20 -13.93 -1.15
CA PHE A 187 2.24 -14.59 -2.46
C PHE A 187 0.87 -15.18 -2.80
N ILE A 188 0.31 -14.77 -3.94
CA ILE A 188 -0.94 -15.36 -4.46
C ILE A 188 -0.74 -16.82 -4.87
N SER A 189 0.50 -17.22 -5.16
CA SER A 189 0.91 -18.58 -5.50
C SER A 189 1.14 -19.50 -4.28
N ASP A 190 1.17 -18.95 -3.05
CA ASP A 190 1.28 -19.70 -1.81
C ASP A 190 -0.10 -19.89 -1.15
N ASP A 191 -0.45 -21.13 -0.86
CA ASP A 191 -1.78 -21.45 -0.32
C ASP A 191 -2.05 -20.83 1.06
N SER A 192 -1.02 -20.71 1.90
CA SER A 192 -1.14 -20.16 3.26
C SER A 192 -1.32 -18.65 3.23
N ASP A 193 -0.50 -17.95 2.43
CA ASP A 193 -0.61 -16.52 2.23
C ASP A 193 -1.98 -16.17 1.63
N LEU A 194 -2.37 -16.86 0.55
CA LEU A 194 -3.64 -16.67 -0.12
C LEU A 194 -4.82 -16.90 0.82
N TYR A 195 -4.80 -18.00 1.60
CA TYR A 195 -5.85 -18.29 2.57
C TYR A 195 -5.98 -17.17 3.60
N TYR A 196 -4.85 -16.69 4.13
CA TYR A 196 -4.85 -15.61 5.11
C TYR A 196 -5.40 -14.31 4.52
N LEU A 197 -4.91 -13.91 3.36
CA LEU A 197 -5.30 -12.66 2.69
C LEU A 197 -6.78 -12.63 2.32
N LYS A 198 -7.37 -13.75 1.90
CA LYS A 198 -8.81 -13.85 1.57
C LYS A 198 -9.73 -13.91 2.78
N ASN A 199 -9.26 -14.39 3.94
CA ASN A 199 -10.15 -14.67 5.09
C ASN A 199 -9.98 -13.69 6.25
N TYR A 200 -8.88 -12.94 6.31
CA TYR A 200 -8.57 -12.05 7.41
C TYR A 200 -8.39 -10.57 7.01
N THR A 201 -8.60 -10.27 5.75
CA THR A 201 -8.68 -8.91 5.21
C THR A 201 -10.10 -8.32 5.29
#